data_0430f208013fb57126ce4aca64acf2f6
#
_entry.id   0430f208013fb57126ce4aca64acf2f6
#
_cell.length_a   1.000
_cell.length_b   1.000
_cell.length_c   1.000
_cell.angle_alpha   90.00
_cell.angle_beta   90.00
_cell.angle_gamma   90.00
#
_symmetry.space_group_name_H-M   'P 1'
#
loop_
_entity.id
_entity.type
_entity.pdbx_description
1 polymer ?
#
loop_
_entity_poly.entity_id
_entity_poly.type
_entity_poly.pdbx_seq_one_letter_code
_entity_poly.pdbx_strand_id
1 'polypeptide(L)'
;MSPSSDVADGDTGTGDLFADPEDYYPPTPPPTFQTHTLASGRVLTLHLVGYSPTEAHHLWNGSRVVSDYFEAEPSRVQGKTVLELGAGAGLPSLTAGILGAERVVVSDFPDVDIVMTMQKNVDEAGDLEGVVVPKGYVWGADVKPLLAEIVKTSTEGEEKKEEGRKFDVLVLADLLFRHSEHGKLADTIWDALARKEGSVAYVFFTSYRPWLRHKDLAFFDVVRERGFLVEQVFEKKMEKPLFDGDPGDLEIQKTVSGFEVRWPKELLEEGKA
;
A
#
# COMPACT_ATOMS: atom_id res chain seq x y z
N MET A 1 36.70 -29.91 -65.35
CA MET A 1 37.28 -29.17 -64.21
C MET A 1 36.62 -27.80 -64.19
N SER A 2 35.61 -27.63 -63.36
CA SER A 2 34.91 -26.36 -63.16
C SER A 2 35.18 -25.91 -61.74
N PRO A 3 35.49 -24.63 -61.49
CA PRO A 3 35.63 -24.12 -60.12
C PRO A 3 34.28 -23.74 -59.55
N SER A 4 34.04 -24.17 -58.35
CA SER A 4 32.92 -23.80 -57.48
C SER A 4 33.02 -22.32 -57.07
N SER A 5 31.96 -21.59 -57.24
CA SER A 5 31.79 -20.25 -56.75
C SER A 5 31.19 -20.32 -55.31
N ASP A 6 32.00 -20.07 -54.31
CA ASP A 6 31.51 -19.77 -52.96
C ASP A 6 30.91 -18.36 -52.96
N VAL A 7 29.57 -18.33 -52.77
CA VAL A 7 28.84 -17.08 -52.47
C VAL A 7 28.85 -16.96 -50.96
N ALA A 8 29.62 -16.02 -50.45
CA ALA A 8 29.55 -15.60 -49.07
C ALA A 8 28.22 -14.84 -48.88
N ASP A 9 27.30 -15.44 -48.14
CA ASP A 9 26.12 -14.80 -47.60
C ASP A 9 26.59 -13.75 -46.57
N GLY A 10 26.58 -12.50 -46.99
CA GLY A 10 26.77 -11.36 -46.10
C GLY A 10 25.48 -11.18 -45.28
N ASP A 11 25.50 -11.67 -44.06
CA ASP A 11 24.54 -11.28 -43.03
C ASP A 11 24.71 -9.77 -42.80
N THR A 12 23.93 -8.97 -43.53
CA THR A 12 23.72 -7.56 -43.20
C THR A 12 22.79 -7.50 -42.00
N GLY A 13 23.41 -7.58 -40.81
CA GLY A 13 22.73 -7.30 -39.57
C GLY A 13 22.02 -5.97 -39.68
N THR A 14 20.67 -6.05 -39.83
CA THR A 14 19.80 -4.93 -39.54
C THR A 14 19.91 -4.69 -38.03
N GLY A 15 21.00 -3.96 -37.65
CA GLY A 15 21.12 -3.42 -36.30
C GLY A 15 19.81 -2.74 -35.99
N ASP A 16 19.20 -3.11 -34.89
CA ASP A 16 17.94 -2.57 -34.41
C ASP A 16 18.13 -1.04 -34.28
N LEU A 17 17.66 -0.30 -35.30
CA LEU A 17 17.74 1.16 -35.38
C LEU A 17 17.02 1.86 -34.22
N PHE A 18 16.32 1.07 -33.37
CA PHE A 18 15.54 1.52 -32.23
C PHE A 18 16.04 0.94 -30.89
N ALA A 19 17.13 0.17 -30.89
CA ALA A 19 17.73 -0.29 -29.66
C ALA A 19 18.62 0.82 -29.08
N ASP A 20 18.28 1.30 -27.90
CA ASP A 20 19.17 2.18 -27.16
C ASP A 20 20.48 1.42 -26.82
N PRO A 21 21.64 2.11 -26.82
CA PRO A 21 22.87 1.50 -26.34
C PRO A 21 22.69 0.91 -24.93
N GLU A 22 23.32 -0.24 -24.63
CA GLU A 22 23.23 -0.90 -23.32
C GLU A 22 23.56 0.02 -22.14
N ASP A 23 24.38 1.05 -22.35
CA ASP A 23 24.81 2.01 -21.34
C ASP A 23 23.97 3.31 -21.33
N TYR A 24 22.91 3.38 -22.14
CA TYR A 24 22.13 4.62 -22.29
C TYR A 24 21.33 4.96 -21.02
N TYR A 25 20.83 3.95 -20.34
CA TYR A 25 20.15 4.12 -19.08
C TYR A 25 21.08 3.80 -17.91
N PRO A 26 21.08 4.61 -16.85
CA PRO A 26 21.82 4.27 -15.66
C PRO A 26 21.30 2.93 -15.10
N PRO A 27 22.18 2.10 -14.51
CA PRO A 27 21.75 0.83 -13.94
C PRO A 27 20.68 1.07 -12.84
N THR A 28 19.68 0.21 -12.80
CA THR A 28 18.66 0.25 -11.75
C THR A 28 19.35 0.15 -10.38
N PRO A 29 19.08 1.06 -9.44
CA PRO A 29 19.64 0.97 -8.09
C PRO A 29 19.32 -0.40 -7.45
N PRO A 30 20.26 -0.98 -6.70
CA PRO A 30 19.99 -2.25 -6.02
C PRO A 30 18.92 -2.09 -4.93
N PRO A 31 18.21 -3.18 -4.58
CA PRO A 31 17.33 -3.21 -3.42
C PRO A 31 18.06 -2.78 -2.15
N THR A 32 17.32 -2.13 -1.24
CA THR A 32 17.84 -1.66 0.04
C THR A 32 17.01 -2.24 1.19
N PHE A 33 17.33 -1.87 2.42
CA PHE A 33 16.48 -2.16 3.57
C PHE A 33 16.53 -1.02 4.59
N GLN A 34 15.49 -0.94 5.39
CA GLN A 34 15.41 -0.06 6.56
C GLN A 34 14.87 -0.87 7.74
N THR A 35 15.04 -0.33 8.94
CA THR A 35 14.49 -0.96 10.15
C THR A 35 13.43 -0.07 10.79
N HIS A 36 12.51 -0.73 11.47
CA HIS A 36 11.55 -0.10 12.37
C HIS A 36 11.52 -0.89 13.68
N THR A 37 11.57 -0.19 14.80
CA THR A 37 11.52 -0.83 16.13
C THR A 37 10.14 -0.59 16.71
N LEU A 38 9.42 -1.69 16.97
CA LEU A 38 8.13 -1.67 17.63
C LEU A 38 8.27 -1.29 19.11
N ALA A 39 7.19 -0.81 19.73
CA ALA A 39 7.15 -0.48 21.16
C ALA A 39 7.51 -1.67 22.06
N SER A 40 7.27 -2.89 21.61
CA SER A 40 7.71 -4.13 22.28
C SER A 40 9.22 -4.32 22.30
N GLY A 41 9.99 -3.52 21.57
CA GLY A 41 11.44 -3.68 21.33
C GLY A 41 11.77 -4.61 20.15
N ARG A 42 10.77 -5.22 19.50
CA ARG A 42 10.99 -6.04 18.30
C ARG A 42 11.43 -5.15 17.13
N VAL A 43 12.51 -5.53 16.46
CA VAL A 43 13.02 -4.85 15.28
C VAL A 43 12.51 -5.56 14.04
N LEU A 44 11.85 -4.83 13.16
CA LEU A 44 11.45 -5.30 11.83
C LEU A 44 12.48 -4.81 10.82
N THR A 45 13.00 -5.71 10.00
CA THR A 45 13.80 -5.38 8.81
C THR A 45 12.83 -5.32 7.63
N LEU A 46 12.85 -4.20 6.93
CA LEU A 46 11.93 -3.91 5.82
C LEU A 46 12.75 -3.78 4.55
N HIS A 47 12.69 -4.78 3.70
CA HIS A 47 13.28 -4.73 2.38
C HIS A 47 12.49 -3.79 1.48
N LEU A 48 13.21 -3.08 0.62
CA LEU A 48 12.69 -2.10 -0.32
C LEU A 48 13.23 -2.45 -1.71
N VAL A 49 12.40 -2.32 -2.74
CA VAL A 49 12.84 -2.43 -4.13
C VAL A 49 13.89 -1.36 -4.44
N GLY A 50 14.76 -1.60 -5.42
CA GLY A 50 15.82 -0.65 -5.75
C GLY A 50 15.30 0.64 -6.39
N TYR A 51 14.27 0.50 -7.24
CA TYR A 51 13.58 1.62 -7.89
C TYR A 51 12.14 1.22 -8.19
N SER A 52 11.25 2.18 -8.08
CA SER A 52 9.86 2.02 -8.52
C SER A 52 9.29 3.36 -8.99
N PRO A 53 8.64 3.42 -10.18
CA PRO A 53 7.92 4.62 -10.62
C PRO A 53 6.70 4.92 -9.75
N THR A 54 6.30 3.98 -8.89
CA THR A 54 5.24 4.18 -7.89
C THR A 54 5.75 4.63 -6.54
N GLU A 55 7.07 4.89 -6.40
CA GLU A 55 7.75 5.34 -5.18
C GLU A 55 7.78 4.28 -4.05
N ALA A 56 7.58 2.99 -4.38
CA ALA A 56 7.60 1.88 -3.42
C ALA A 56 9.01 1.59 -2.84
N HIS A 57 10.05 2.28 -3.32
CA HIS A 57 11.43 2.14 -2.84
C HIS A 57 11.76 2.99 -1.60
N HIS A 58 10.77 3.66 -1.03
CA HIS A 58 10.90 4.44 0.21
C HIS A 58 10.09 3.84 1.35
N LEU A 59 10.60 3.91 2.56
CA LEU A 59 9.83 3.68 3.77
C LEU A 59 9.30 5.03 4.28
N TRP A 60 8.07 5.33 3.92
CA TRP A 60 7.42 6.61 4.13
C TRP A 60 7.09 6.89 5.60
N ASN A 61 7.09 8.16 6.01
CA ASN A 61 6.78 8.55 7.39
C ASN A 61 5.35 8.18 7.80
N GLY A 62 4.38 8.26 6.88
CA GLY A 62 3.00 7.85 7.15
C GLY A 62 2.90 6.39 7.57
N SER A 63 3.63 5.48 6.92
CA SER A 63 3.63 4.07 7.29
C SER A 63 4.24 3.82 8.68
N ARG A 64 5.32 4.55 9.05
CA ARG A 64 5.91 4.48 10.40
C ARG A 64 4.93 4.97 11.46
N VAL A 65 4.27 6.10 11.18
CA VAL A 65 3.33 6.71 12.12
C VAL A 65 2.06 5.87 12.27
N VAL A 66 1.56 5.25 11.20
CA VAL A 66 0.44 4.29 11.28
C VAL A 66 0.81 3.08 12.15
N SER A 67 2.03 2.55 11.99
CA SER A 67 2.53 1.46 12.84
C SER A 67 2.50 1.87 14.31
N ASP A 68 3.11 3.02 14.68
CA ASP A 68 3.08 3.55 16.04
C ASP A 68 1.64 3.79 16.54
N TYR A 69 0.74 4.25 15.66
CA TYR A 69 -0.66 4.53 15.97
C TYR A 69 -1.45 3.25 16.29
N PHE A 70 -1.15 2.15 15.62
CA PHE A 70 -1.74 0.84 15.92
C PHE A 70 -1.19 0.26 17.22
N GLU A 71 0.11 0.40 17.47
CA GLU A 71 0.73 -0.06 18.72
C GLU A 71 0.19 0.69 19.95
N ALA A 72 -0.08 1.99 19.82
CA ALA A 72 -0.67 2.80 20.89
C ALA A 72 -2.06 2.30 21.31
N GLU A 73 -2.82 1.70 20.37
CA GLU A 73 -4.14 1.14 20.65
C GLU A 73 -4.40 -0.08 19.73
N PRO A 74 -3.97 -1.28 20.13
CA PRO A 74 -4.09 -2.50 19.32
C PRO A 74 -5.53 -2.85 18.92
N SER A 75 -6.53 -2.42 19.68
CA SER A 75 -7.96 -2.62 19.38
C SER A 75 -8.38 -2.05 18.01
N ARG A 76 -7.58 -1.16 17.44
CA ARG A 76 -7.79 -0.63 16.08
C ARG A 76 -7.71 -1.71 15.01
N VAL A 77 -6.90 -2.75 15.24
CA VAL A 77 -6.65 -3.83 14.26
C VAL A 77 -6.86 -5.23 14.81
N GLN A 78 -6.77 -5.43 16.10
CA GLN A 78 -6.89 -6.74 16.75
C GLN A 78 -8.25 -7.40 16.44
N GLY A 79 -8.21 -8.65 15.95
CA GLY A 79 -9.39 -9.43 15.57
C GLY A 79 -10.12 -8.90 14.32
N LYS A 80 -9.54 -7.94 13.59
CA LYS A 80 -10.15 -7.32 12.41
C LYS A 80 -9.50 -7.79 11.12
N THR A 81 -10.25 -7.66 10.02
CA THR A 81 -9.71 -7.79 8.67
C THR A 81 -9.19 -6.44 8.19
N VAL A 82 -7.96 -6.44 7.70
CA VAL A 82 -7.23 -5.21 7.31
C VAL A 82 -6.82 -5.30 5.84
N LEU A 83 -7.00 -4.20 5.10
CA LEU A 83 -6.46 -4.01 3.76
C LEU A 83 -5.54 -2.79 3.76
N GLU A 84 -4.29 -2.96 3.38
CA GLU A 84 -3.38 -1.85 3.10
C GLU A 84 -3.25 -1.64 1.59
N LEU A 85 -3.42 -0.40 1.15
CA LEU A 85 -3.27 0.02 -0.23
C LEU A 85 -1.93 0.75 -0.41
N GLY A 86 -1.20 0.45 -1.52
CA GLY A 86 0.07 1.11 -1.81
C GLY A 86 1.11 0.91 -0.70
N ALA A 87 1.24 -0.32 -0.25
CA ALA A 87 1.94 -0.68 0.99
C ALA A 87 3.47 -0.53 0.92
N GLY A 88 4.06 -0.57 -0.29
CA GLY A 88 5.52 -0.61 -0.46
C GLY A 88 6.14 -1.76 0.33
N ALA A 89 6.79 -1.46 1.45
CA ALA A 89 7.36 -2.47 2.33
C ALA A 89 6.35 -3.17 3.25
N GLY A 90 5.12 -2.64 3.41
CA GLY A 90 4.05 -3.25 4.18
C GLY A 90 4.16 -3.11 5.71
N LEU A 91 4.87 -2.11 6.23
CA LEU A 91 5.08 -1.94 7.66
C LEU A 91 3.77 -1.89 8.48
N PRO A 92 2.74 -1.10 8.12
CA PRO A 92 1.44 -1.12 8.81
C PRO A 92 0.79 -2.50 8.83
N SER A 93 0.85 -3.23 7.73
CA SER A 93 0.31 -4.60 7.61
C SER A 93 1.02 -5.59 8.51
N LEU A 94 2.35 -5.57 8.54
CA LEU A 94 3.14 -6.41 9.44
C LEU A 94 2.81 -6.11 10.91
N THR A 95 2.72 -4.82 11.25
CA THR A 95 2.34 -4.39 12.60
C THR A 95 0.94 -4.86 12.95
N ALA A 96 -0.04 -4.71 12.07
CA ALA A 96 -1.41 -5.18 12.29
C ALA A 96 -1.46 -6.70 12.52
N GLY A 97 -0.71 -7.48 11.73
CA GLY A 97 -0.59 -8.93 11.90
C GLY A 97 0.01 -9.29 13.27
N ILE A 98 1.10 -8.64 13.69
CA ILE A 98 1.75 -8.84 14.99
C ILE A 98 0.80 -8.48 16.15
N LEU A 99 -0.02 -7.45 15.98
CA LEU A 99 -1.01 -7.03 16.98
C LEU A 99 -2.29 -7.88 17.00
N GLY A 100 -2.34 -8.96 16.21
CA GLY A 100 -3.42 -9.94 16.24
C GLY A 100 -4.60 -9.59 15.36
N ALA A 101 -4.39 -8.95 14.21
CA ALA A 101 -5.40 -8.87 13.16
C ALA A 101 -5.85 -10.27 12.74
N GLU A 102 -7.13 -10.45 12.39
CA GLU A 102 -7.67 -11.73 11.94
C GLU A 102 -7.06 -12.14 10.59
N ARG A 103 -6.99 -11.19 9.69
CA ARG A 103 -6.42 -11.34 8.35
C ARG A 103 -6.00 -9.97 7.83
N VAL A 104 -4.86 -9.89 7.20
CA VAL A 104 -4.34 -8.67 6.57
C VAL A 104 -4.04 -8.96 5.10
N VAL A 105 -4.57 -8.16 4.21
CA VAL A 105 -4.16 -8.12 2.81
C VAL A 105 -3.27 -6.90 2.62
N VAL A 106 -1.98 -7.15 2.37
CA VAL A 106 -1.02 -6.10 2.05
C VAL A 106 -0.94 -5.97 0.54
N SER A 107 -1.28 -4.80 -0.02
CA SER A 107 -1.40 -4.64 -1.46
C SER A 107 -0.65 -3.43 -2.01
N ASP A 108 -0.06 -3.63 -3.18
CA ASP A 108 0.58 -2.58 -3.97
C ASP A 108 0.37 -2.83 -5.46
N PHE A 109 0.87 -1.94 -6.32
CA PHE A 109 0.85 -2.12 -7.76
C PHE A 109 1.36 -3.52 -8.12
N PRO A 110 0.75 -4.22 -9.11
CA PRO A 110 1.07 -5.60 -9.45
C PRO A 110 2.39 -5.76 -10.21
N ASP A 111 3.43 -5.13 -9.69
CA ASP A 111 4.81 -5.32 -10.10
C ASP A 111 5.40 -6.51 -9.35
N VAL A 112 6.11 -7.39 -10.08
CA VAL A 112 6.65 -8.64 -9.52
C VAL A 112 7.62 -8.37 -8.39
N ASP A 113 8.52 -7.38 -8.55
CA ASP A 113 9.54 -7.08 -7.55
C ASP A 113 8.92 -6.49 -6.27
N ILE A 114 7.88 -5.66 -6.42
CA ILE A 114 7.16 -5.10 -5.27
C ILE A 114 6.44 -6.22 -4.51
N VAL A 115 5.69 -7.07 -5.22
CA VAL A 115 4.93 -8.16 -4.57
C VAL A 115 5.87 -9.18 -3.92
N MET A 116 6.97 -9.53 -4.56
CA MET A 116 8.00 -10.43 -3.97
C MET A 116 8.68 -9.79 -2.76
N THR A 117 8.91 -8.48 -2.78
CA THR A 117 9.49 -7.75 -1.64
C THR A 117 8.53 -7.73 -0.45
N MET A 118 7.23 -7.50 -0.68
CA MET A 118 6.21 -7.63 0.38
C MET A 118 6.19 -9.04 0.96
N GLN A 119 6.22 -10.10 0.12
CA GLN A 119 6.26 -11.48 0.58
C GLN A 119 7.50 -11.74 1.45
N LYS A 120 8.68 -11.30 1.00
CA LYS A 120 9.91 -11.42 1.77
C LYS A 120 9.80 -10.75 3.15
N ASN A 121 9.22 -9.55 3.22
CA ASN A 121 9.01 -8.86 4.48
C ASN A 121 8.04 -9.60 5.41
N VAL A 122 7.01 -10.24 4.87
CA VAL A 122 6.09 -11.11 5.65
C VAL A 122 6.84 -12.33 6.19
N ASP A 123 7.62 -13.01 5.35
CA ASP A 123 8.35 -14.23 5.72
C ASP A 123 9.40 -13.95 6.81
N GLU A 124 10.11 -12.82 6.72
CA GLU A 124 11.14 -12.42 7.68
C GLU A 124 10.56 -11.80 8.97
N ALA A 125 9.33 -11.27 8.91
CA ALA A 125 8.68 -10.77 10.11
C ALA A 125 8.22 -11.88 11.09
N GLY A 126 8.35 -13.16 10.72
CA GLY A 126 8.01 -14.36 11.54
C GLY A 126 6.51 -14.48 11.81
N ASP A 127 6.03 -15.66 12.17
CA ASP A 127 4.67 -16.06 12.58
C ASP A 127 3.47 -15.30 11.97
N LEU A 128 3.64 -14.75 10.75
CA LEU A 128 2.60 -14.04 10.02
C LEU A 128 2.09 -14.79 8.79
N GLU A 129 2.65 -16.00 8.56
CA GLU A 129 2.19 -16.88 7.47
C GLU A 129 0.70 -17.17 7.64
N GLY A 130 -0.04 -17.00 6.53
CA GLY A 130 -1.49 -17.19 6.55
C GLY A 130 -2.27 -16.08 7.27
N VAL A 131 -1.63 -15.14 7.96
CA VAL A 131 -2.28 -13.95 8.54
C VAL A 131 -2.12 -12.75 7.62
N VAL A 132 -0.90 -12.46 7.15
CA VAL A 132 -0.61 -11.37 6.23
C VAL A 132 -0.37 -11.93 4.83
N VAL A 133 -1.15 -11.47 3.85
CA VAL A 133 -1.14 -12.00 2.48
C VAL A 133 -0.84 -10.88 1.49
N PRO A 134 0.32 -10.93 0.80
CA PRO A 134 0.66 -9.97 -0.25
C PRO A 134 -0.17 -10.16 -1.52
N LYS A 135 -0.62 -9.06 -2.11
CA LYS A 135 -1.37 -9.03 -3.37
C LYS A 135 -0.97 -7.86 -4.25
N GLY A 136 -0.87 -8.13 -5.55
CA GLY A 136 -0.84 -7.07 -6.55
C GLY A 136 -2.25 -6.51 -6.77
N TYR A 137 -2.41 -5.19 -6.71
CA TYR A 137 -3.70 -4.54 -6.92
C TYR A 137 -3.54 -3.14 -7.52
N VAL A 138 -4.35 -2.84 -8.53
CA VAL A 138 -4.46 -1.50 -9.13
C VAL A 138 -5.67 -0.80 -8.52
N TRP A 139 -5.48 0.39 -7.96
CA TRP A 139 -6.56 1.16 -7.33
C TRP A 139 -7.72 1.39 -8.29
N GLY A 140 -8.95 1.17 -7.82
CA GLY A 140 -10.18 1.27 -8.60
C GLY A 140 -10.49 0.06 -9.47
N ALA A 141 -9.65 -1.00 -9.44
CA ALA A 141 -9.99 -2.28 -10.06
C ALA A 141 -10.99 -3.08 -9.21
N ASP A 142 -11.51 -4.20 -9.74
CA ASP A 142 -12.41 -5.09 -8.99
C ASP A 142 -11.73 -5.58 -7.70
N VAL A 143 -12.37 -5.34 -6.56
CA VAL A 143 -11.86 -5.71 -5.24
C VAL A 143 -12.10 -7.17 -4.86
N LYS A 144 -12.88 -7.92 -5.65
CA LYS A 144 -13.19 -9.34 -5.36
C LYS A 144 -11.98 -10.22 -5.11
N PRO A 145 -10.86 -10.09 -5.85
CA PRO A 145 -9.65 -10.86 -5.55
C PRO A 145 -9.07 -10.58 -4.16
N LEU A 146 -9.21 -9.35 -3.65
CA LEU A 146 -8.78 -8.99 -2.30
C LEU A 146 -9.76 -9.52 -1.25
N LEU A 147 -11.07 -9.40 -1.51
CA LEU A 147 -12.12 -9.90 -0.62
C LEU A 147 -12.10 -11.43 -0.47
N ALA A 148 -11.67 -12.14 -1.51
CA ALA A 148 -11.52 -13.60 -1.45
C ALA A 148 -10.55 -14.07 -0.37
N GLU A 149 -9.56 -13.24 0.01
CA GLU A 149 -8.57 -13.57 1.03
C GLU A 149 -9.11 -13.53 2.46
N ILE A 150 -10.25 -12.88 2.68
CA ILE A 150 -10.88 -12.77 4.01
C ILE A 150 -12.09 -13.70 4.17
N VAL A 151 -12.44 -14.47 3.14
CA VAL A 151 -13.49 -15.50 3.24
C VAL A 151 -12.93 -16.69 4.00
N LYS A 152 -13.53 -17.06 5.13
CA LYS A 152 -13.18 -18.30 5.87
C LYS A 152 -13.59 -19.50 5.03
N THR A 153 -12.64 -20.31 4.60
CA THR A 153 -12.90 -21.65 4.12
C THR A 153 -13.20 -22.52 5.34
N SER A 154 -14.47 -22.78 5.63
CA SER A 154 -14.84 -23.78 6.63
C SER A 154 -14.40 -25.15 6.12
N THR A 155 -13.51 -25.80 6.85
CA THR A 155 -13.20 -27.22 6.73
C THR A 155 -14.47 -28.01 7.08
N GLU A 156 -14.97 -28.80 6.11
CA GLU A 156 -16.02 -29.80 6.22
C GLU A 156 -17.47 -29.33 6.46
N GLY A 157 -18.23 -29.20 5.38
CA GLY A 157 -19.66 -29.51 5.36
C GLY A 157 -20.66 -28.38 5.48
N GLU A 158 -20.27 -27.17 5.83
CA GLU A 158 -21.14 -26.00 5.78
C GLU A 158 -20.52 -24.90 4.93
N GLU A 159 -20.88 -24.84 3.66
CA GLU A 159 -20.69 -23.66 2.83
C GLU A 159 -21.62 -22.53 3.34
N LYS A 160 -21.37 -21.96 4.50
CA LYS A 160 -21.76 -20.58 4.75
C LYS A 160 -20.74 -19.70 4.06
N LYS A 161 -20.92 -19.50 2.75
CA LYS A 161 -20.39 -18.35 2.06
C LYS A 161 -20.87 -17.13 2.86
N GLU A 162 -19.96 -16.48 3.58
CA GLU A 162 -20.16 -15.09 3.99
C GLU A 162 -20.07 -14.23 2.72
N GLU A 163 -21.04 -14.41 1.84
CA GLU A 163 -21.20 -13.61 0.63
C GLU A 163 -21.35 -12.16 1.07
N GLY A 164 -20.39 -11.31 0.68
CA GLY A 164 -20.42 -9.88 0.99
C GLY A 164 -19.51 -9.41 2.13
N ARG A 165 -18.66 -10.29 2.72
CA ARG A 165 -17.70 -9.84 3.72
C ARG A 165 -16.73 -8.83 3.12
N LYS A 166 -16.55 -7.69 3.77
CA LYS A 166 -15.61 -6.63 3.41
C LYS A 166 -14.65 -6.38 4.57
N PHE A 167 -13.62 -5.57 4.32
CA PHE A 167 -12.59 -5.25 5.32
C PHE A 167 -13.13 -4.32 6.42
N ASP A 168 -12.73 -4.60 7.65
CA ASP A 168 -13.03 -3.75 8.81
C ASP A 168 -12.20 -2.48 8.81
N VAL A 169 -10.96 -2.59 8.36
CA VAL A 169 -9.97 -1.52 8.37
C VAL A 169 -9.30 -1.44 7.01
N LEU A 170 -9.22 -0.23 6.48
CA LEU A 170 -8.34 0.09 5.36
C LEU A 170 -7.22 1.01 5.83
N VAL A 171 -6.03 0.87 5.23
CA VAL A 171 -4.86 1.71 5.50
C VAL A 171 -4.39 2.34 4.20
N LEU A 172 -4.26 3.66 4.21
CA LEU A 172 -3.71 4.49 3.14
C LEU A 172 -2.61 5.35 3.74
N ALA A 173 -1.35 4.93 3.57
CA ALA A 173 -0.19 5.60 4.15
C ALA A 173 0.64 6.29 3.05
N ASP A 174 0.70 7.63 3.08
CA ASP A 174 1.43 8.47 2.12
C ASP A 174 1.05 8.25 0.64
N LEU A 175 -0.24 8.14 0.32
CA LEU A 175 -0.72 7.92 -1.05
C LEU A 175 -1.26 9.18 -1.74
N LEU A 176 -1.57 10.24 -0.99
CA LEU A 176 -2.33 11.41 -1.49
C LEU A 176 -1.56 12.28 -2.49
N PHE A 177 -0.24 12.11 -2.61
CA PHE A 177 0.58 12.79 -3.62
C PHE A 177 0.24 12.40 -5.07
N ARG A 178 -0.48 11.28 -5.26
CA ARG A 178 -0.99 10.79 -6.54
C ARG A 178 -2.36 11.39 -6.85
N HIS A 179 -2.41 12.70 -7.12
CA HIS A 179 -3.66 13.45 -7.25
C HIS A 179 -4.62 12.91 -8.31
N SER A 180 -4.09 12.37 -9.43
CA SER A 180 -4.92 11.75 -10.50
C SER A 180 -5.63 10.47 -10.05
N GLU A 181 -5.17 9.85 -8.97
CA GLU A 181 -5.68 8.57 -8.50
C GLU A 181 -6.67 8.70 -7.34
N HIS A 182 -6.94 9.92 -6.85
CA HIS A 182 -7.85 10.15 -5.72
C HIS A 182 -9.23 9.53 -5.93
N GLY A 183 -9.79 9.64 -7.16
CA GLY A 183 -11.06 9.02 -7.49
C GLY A 183 -11.02 7.50 -7.33
N LYS A 184 -9.99 6.85 -7.84
CA LYS A 184 -9.80 5.40 -7.78
C LYS A 184 -9.56 4.89 -6.35
N LEU A 185 -8.78 5.65 -5.55
CA LEU A 185 -8.62 5.34 -4.13
C LEU A 185 -9.96 5.40 -3.38
N ALA A 186 -10.76 6.44 -3.64
CA ALA A 186 -12.07 6.59 -3.02
C ALA A 186 -13.06 5.51 -3.49
N ASP A 187 -13.01 5.08 -4.76
CA ASP A 187 -13.79 3.94 -5.27
C ASP A 187 -13.37 2.64 -4.59
N THR A 188 -12.07 2.41 -4.39
CA THR A 188 -11.57 1.25 -3.65
C THR A 188 -12.05 1.24 -2.20
N ILE A 189 -12.06 2.40 -1.50
CA ILE A 189 -12.62 2.50 -0.15
C ILE A 189 -14.11 2.13 -0.16
N TRP A 190 -14.88 2.64 -1.12
CA TRP A 190 -16.31 2.35 -1.26
C TRP A 190 -16.59 0.86 -1.46
N ASP A 191 -15.79 0.20 -2.27
CA ASP A 191 -15.99 -1.19 -2.64
C ASP A 191 -15.46 -2.17 -1.59
N ALA A 192 -14.38 -1.81 -0.87
CA ALA A 192 -13.68 -2.72 0.04
C ALA A 192 -14.06 -2.55 1.52
N LEU A 193 -14.47 -1.33 1.97
CA LEU A 193 -14.77 -1.06 3.38
C LEU A 193 -16.12 -1.61 3.78
N ALA A 194 -16.17 -2.39 4.86
CA ALA A 194 -17.41 -2.94 5.42
C ALA A 194 -18.36 -1.82 5.89
N ARG A 195 -19.67 -1.97 5.63
CA ARG A 195 -20.70 -1.02 6.05
C ARG A 195 -21.25 -1.39 7.42
N LYS A 196 -20.37 -1.47 8.40
CA LYS A 196 -20.74 -1.78 9.79
C LYS A 196 -20.14 -0.79 10.77
N GLU A 197 -20.70 -0.71 11.96
CA GLU A 197 -20.14 0.12 13.02
C GLU A 197 -18.68 -0.29 13.33
N GLY A 198 -17.83 0.70 13.53
CA GLY A 198 -16.40 0.50 13.80
C GLY A 198 -15.52 0.27 12.57
N SER A 199 -16.10 0.14 11.36
CA SER A 199 -15.28 0.08 10.14
C SER A 199 -14.73 1.46 9.79
N VAL A 200 -13.45 1.50 9.35
CA VAL A 200 -12.71 2.74 9.12
C VAL A 200 -11.63 2.60 8.06
N ALA A 201 -11.43 3.63 7.25
CA ALA A 201 -10.22 3.79 6.49
C ALA A 201 -9.33 4.85 7.16
N TYR A 202 -8.13 4.44 7.57
CA TYR A 202 -7.10 5.31 8.11
C TYR A 202 -6.29 5.89 6.96
N VAL A 203 -6.25 7.22 6.86
CA VAL A 203 -5.53 7.95 5.83
C VAL A 203 -4.48 8.82 6.51
N PHE A 204 -3.22 8.42 6.44
CA PHE A 204 -2.09 9.12 7.02
C PHE A 204 -1.17 9.59 5.92
N PHE A 205 -0.77 10.86 5.95
CA PHE A 205 0.08 11.41 4.90
C PHE A 205 0.90 12.61 5.37
N THR A 206 1.98 12.84 4.65
CA THR A 206 2.79 14.05 4.72
C THR A 206 2.72 14.77 3.38
N SER A 207 2.53 16.09 3.40
CA SER A 207 2.62 16.90 2.18
C SER A 207 4.10 17.22 1.88
N TYR A 208 4.81 16.28 1.25
CA TYR A 208 6.24 16.44 0.91
C TYR A 208 6.48 17.56 -0.10
N ARG A 209 5.43 17.97 -0.84
CA ARG A 209 5.43 19.15 -1.70
C ARG A 209 4.46 20.19 -1.14
N PRO A 210 4.88 21.06 -0.20
CA PRO A 210 4.00 21.96 0.54
C PRO A 210 3.13 22.85 -0.35
N TRP A 211 3.63 23.26 -1.51
CA TRP A 211 2.89 24.06 -2.50
C TRP A 211 1.74 23.27 -3.18
N LEU A 212 1.71 21.95 -3.08
CA LEU A 212 0.65 21.08 -3.57
C LEU A 212 -0.25 20.53 -2.46
N ARG A 213 -0.04 20.91 -1.20
CA ARG A 213 -0.84 20.42 -0.05
C ARG A 213 -2.34 20.57 -0.27
N HIS A 214 -2.79 21.62 -0.93
CA HIS A 214 -4.21 21.79 -1.28
C HIS A 214 -4.74 20.69 -2.19
N LYS A 215 -3.88 20.13 -3.07
CA LYS A 215 -4.24 19.00 -3.93
C LYS A 215 -4.28 17.69 -3.14
N ASP A 216 -3.34 17.49 -2.20
CA ASP A 216 -3.37 16.31 -1.32
C ASP A 216 -4.68 16.30 -0.53
N LEU A 217 -5.05 17.45 0.08
CA LEU A 217 -6.27 17.62 0.86
C LEU A 217 -7.57 17.48 0.04
N ALA A 218 -7.53 17.74 -1.27
CA ALA A 218 -8.69 17.57 -2.16
C ALA A 218 -9.20 16.11 -2.21
N PHE A 219 -8.38 15.12 -1.82
CA PHE A 219 -8.84 13.75 -1.64
C PHE A 219 -10.04 13.66 -0.69
N PHE A 220 -10.03 14.43 0.38
CA PHE A 220 -11.11 14.39 1.37
C PHE A 220 -12.43 14.97 0.85
N ASP A 221 -12.39 15.87 -0.12
CA ASP A 221 -13.60 16.32 -0.80
C ASP A 221 -14.15 15.21 -1.70
N VAL A 222 -13.26 14.50 -2.41
CA VAL A 222 -13.63 13.36 -3.25
C VAL A 222 -14.32 12.24 -2.44
N VAL A 223 -13.85 11.91 -1.24
CA VAL A 223 -14.50 10.90 -0.40
C VAL A 223 -15.78 11.41 0.25
N ARG A 224 -15.87 12.71 0.60
CA ARG A 224 -17.13 13.32 1.09
C ARG A 224 -18.22 13.31 0.01
N GLU A 225 -17.87 13.58 -1.24
CA GLU A 225 -18.80 13.51 -2.38
C GLU A 225 -19.36 12.10 -2.58
N ARG A 226 -18.63 11.06 -2.16
CA ARG A 226 -19.11 9.66 -2.11
C ARG A 226 -19.93 9.33 -0.86
N GLY A 227 -20.17 10.31 0.01
CA GLY A 227 -21.01 10.15 1.19
C GLY A 227 -20.28 9.69 2.45
N PHE A 228 -18.95 9.67 2.49
CA PHE A 228 -18.19 9.36 3.70
C PHE A 228 -18.08 10.55 4.64
N LEU A 229 -17.99 10.26 5.93
CA LEU A 229 -17.55 11.19 6.97
C LEU A 229 -16.03 11.18 7.02
N VAL A 230 -15.43 12.36 7.21
CA VAL A 230 -13.99 12.54 7.30
C VAL A 230 -13.66 13.38 8.52
N GLU A 231 -12.82 12.86 9.39
CA GLU A 231 -12.37 13.52 10.62
C GLU A 231 -10.84 13.46 10.71
N GLN A 232 -10.20 14.58 11.05
CA GLN A 232 -8.78 14.58 11.41
C GLN A 232 -8.66 14.12 12.86
N VAL A 233 -7.97 13.00 13.09
CA VAL A 233 -7.85 12.36 14.41
C VAL A 233 -6.44 12.36 14.96
N PHE A 234 -5.46 12.70 14.12
CA PHE A 234 -4.05 12.59 14.50
C PHE A 234 -3.17 13.61 13.77
N GLU A 235 -2.13 14.05 14.45
CA GLU A 235 -1.04 14.83 13.87
C GLU A 235 0.25 14.53 14.65
N LYS A 236 1.34 14.25 13.93
CA LYS A 236 2.66 14.02 14.51
C LYS A 236 3.72 14.76 13.71
N LYS A 237 4.51 15.55 14.42
CA LYS A 237 5.67 16.22 13.85
C LYS A 237 6.89 15.32 14.03
N MET A 238 7.52 14.96 12.92
CA MET A 238 8.76 14.19 12.90
C MET A 238 9.94 15.09 13.24
N GLU A 239 11.04 14.53 13.72
CA GLU A 239 12.27 15.30 14.03
C GLU A 239 12.86 15.95 12.78
N LYS A 240 12.83 15.24 11.65
CA LYS A 240 13.36 15.71 10.35
C LYS A 240 12.42 15.32 9.21
N PRO A 241 12.47 16.01 8.06
CA PRO A 241 11.75 15.57 6.86
C PRO A 241 12.31 14.25 6.35
N LEU A 242 11.54 13.54 5.51
CA LEU A 242 11.99 12.31 4.88
C LEU A 242 13.09 12.58 3.83
N PHE A 243 12.96 13.69 3.11
CA PHE A 243 13.91 14.12 2.08
C PHE A 243 14.63 15.39 2.53
N ASP A 244 15.95 15.30 2.69
CA ASP A 244 16.79 16.44 3.06
C ASP A 244 17.00 17.35 1.84
N GLY A 245 16.81 18.65 2.04
CA GLY A 245 17.08 19.67 1.02
C GLY A 245 15.94 19.92 0.03
N ASP A 246 14.79 19.27 0.16
CA ASP A 246 13.62 19.59 -0.64
C ASP A 246 13.12 21.01 -0.37
N PRO A 247 12.72 21.76 -1.41
CA PRO A 247 12.24 23.13 -1.24
C PRO A 247 10.89 23.15 -0.52
N GLY A 248 10.61 24.26 0.17
CA GLY A 248 9.33 24.55 0.76
C GLY A 248 9.35 24.60 2.28
N ASP A 249 8.16 24.54 2.88
CA ASP A 249 7.98 24.64 4.33
C ASP A 249 8.34 23.32 5.02
N LEU A 250 9.47 23.32 5.74
CA LEU A 250 9.97 22.17 6.47
C LEU A 250 9.00 21.67 7.55
N GLU A 251 8.18 22.55 8.12
CA GLU A 251 7.22 22.16 9.15
C GLU A 251 6.11 21.30 8.55
N ILE A 252 5.66 21.65 7.34
CA ILE A 252 4.70 20.83 6.57
C ILE A 252 5.35 19.49 6.16
N GLN A 253 6.57 19.53 5.65
CA GLN A 253 7.30 18.33 5.20
C GLN A 253 7.63 17.33 6.32
N LYS A 254 7.64 17.79 7.58
CA LYS A 254 7.84 16.95 8.77
C LYS A 254 6.54 16.49 9.42
N THR A 255 5.39 17.04 9.04
CA THR A 255 4.13 16.77 9.73
C THR A 255 3.35 15.67 9.03
N VAL A 256 3.13 14.57 9.75
CA VAL A 256 2.20 13.51 9.35
C VAL A 256 0.83 13.84 9.91
N SER A 257 -0.16 13.98 9.03
CA SER A 257 -1.57 14.18 9.41
C SER A 257 -2.33 12.87 9.23
N GLY A 258 -3.16 12.51 10.21
CA GLY A 258 -3.99 11.29 10.21
C GLY A 258 -5.47 11.61 10.21
N PHE A 259 -6.21 10.96 9.33
CA PHE A 259 -7.65 11.10 9.16
C PHE A 259 -8.34 9.75 9.23
N GLU A 260 -9.57 9.76 9.73
CA GLU A 260 -10.50 8.66 9.63
C GLU A 260 -11.55 8.96 8.56
N VAL A 261 -11.79 7.98 7.69
CA VAL A 261 -12.87 7.97 6.71
C VAL A 261 -13.84 6.87 7.11
N ARG A 262 -15.10 7.22 7.39
CA ARG A 262 -16.12 6.31 7.93
C ARG A 262 -17.43 6.43 7.18
N TRP A 263 -18.20 5.37 7.20
CA TRP A 263 -19.58 5.42 6.75
C TRP A 263 -20.42 6.27 7.71
N PRO A 264 -21.35 7.12 7.20
CA PRO A 264 -22.38 7.73 8.04
C PRO A 264 -23.34 6.66 8.55
N LYS A 265 -23.93 6.88 9.70
CA LYS A 265 -24.82 5.90 10.37
C LYS A 265 -25.97 5.42 9.47
N GLU A 266 -26.48 6.29 8.62
CA GLU A 266 -27.60 6.04 7.70
C GLU A 266 -27.25 5.05 6.58
N LEU A 267 -25.96 4.82 6.32
CA LEU A 267 -25.47 3.89 5.30
C LEU A 267 -24.88 2.61 5.88
N LEU A 268 -24.93 2.44 7.20
CA LEU A 268 -24.55 1.18 7.83
C LEU A 268 -25.58 0.10 7.50
N GLU A 269 -25.11 -1.10 7.20
CA GLU A 269 -26.00 -2.27 7.07
C GLU A 269 -26.55 -2.60 8.46
N GLU A 270 -27.88 -2.69 8.58
CA GLU A 270 -28.51 -3.19 9.80
C GLU A 270 -28.00 -4.62 10.02
N GLY A 271 -27.32 -4.85 11.14
CA GLY A 271 -26.82 -6.16 11.49
C GLY A 271 -27.98 -7.16 11.48
N LYS A 272 -27.98 -8.09 10.53
CA LYS A 272 -28.80 -9.30 10.65
C LYS A 272 -28.25 -10.06 11.85
N ALA A 273 -28.94 -9.88 13.00
CA ALA A 273 -28.69 -10.61 14.24
C ALA A 273 -28.91 -12.12 14.07
#